data_9056690a4d1cfad1a692e9e651e15921
#
_entry.id   9056690a4d1cfad1a692e9e651e15921
#
_cell.length_a   1.000
_cell.length_b   1.000
_cell.length_c   1.000
_cell.angle_alpha   90.00
_cell.angle_beta   90.00
_cell.angle_gamma   90.00
#
_symmetry.space_group_name_H-M   'P 1'
#
loop_
_entity.id
_entity.type
_entity.pdbx_description
1 polymer ?
#
loop_
_entity_poly.entity_id
_entity_poly.type
_entity_poly.pdbx_seq_one_letter_code
_entity_poly.pdbx_strand_id
1 'polypeptide(L)'
;AMFKSLLFLNAGAVEYATGTRRLNELGGLNRAMPVTGATSLVGSMSIAGVPPFNGFWSKLIIILACIEAGYYFFAAVAVAVSIVTLAYQLKVQRMAFFAGLPETLRGLGREPRLMSLAMILLALGCVLLSLAVLSGLSDPWLIGPAQQALSAGVFGG
;
A
#
# COMPACT_ATOMS: atom_id res chain seq x y z
N ALA A 1 7.32 -5.52 -1.99
CA ALA A 1 8.08 -4.55 -2.80
C ALA A 1 7.17 -3.76 -3.74
N MET A 2 6.22 -4.36 -4.47
CA MET A 2 5.41 -3.72 -5.53
C MET A 2 4.65 -2.47 -5.09
N PHE A 3 3.95 -2.50 -3.96
CA PHE A 3 3.19 -1.32 -3.47
C PHE A 3 4.09 -0.12 -3.12
N LYS A 4 5.34 -0.36 -2.71
CA LYS A 4 6.30 0.74 -2.49
C LYS A 4 6.70 1.40 -3.81
N SER A 5 7.03 0.60 -4.82
CA SER A 5 7.32 1.10 -6.17
C SER A 5 6.14 1.88 -6.75
N LEU A 6 4.92 1.39 -6.53
CA LEU A 6 3.70 2.08 -6.92
C LEU A 6 3.56 3.45 -6.25
N LEU A 7 3.79 3.54 -4.93
CA LEU A 7 3.71 4.81 -4.21
C LEU A 7 4.80 5.81 -4.63
N PHE A 8 6.03 5.34 -4.88
CA PHE A 8 7.09 6.20 -5.41
C PHE A 8 6.75 6.72 -6.81
N LEU A 9 6.22 5.88 -7.68
CA LEU A 9 5.83 6.28 -9.02
C LEU A 9 4.66 7.28 -8.99
N ASN A 10 3.69 7.09 -8.09
CA ASN A 10 2.61 8.04 -7.86
C ASN A 10 3.14 9.39 -7.37
N ALA A 11 4.05 9.39 -6.41
CA ALA A 11 4.68 10.62 -5.91
C ALA A 11 5.44 11.34 -7.02
N GLY A 12 6.18 10.59 -7.85
CA GLY A 12 6.87 11.13 -9.04
C GLY A 12 5.90 11.71 -10.07
N ALA A 13 4.75 11.05 -10.32
CA ALA A 13 3.73 11.55 -11.23
C ALA A 13 3.10 12.85 -10.73
N VAL A 14 2.82 12.95 -9.43
CA VAL A 14 2.30 14.18 -8.81
C VAL A 14 3.34 15.30 -8.93
N GLU A 15 4.59 15.04 -8.60
CA GLU A 15 5.66 16.03 -8.71
C GLU A 15 5.88 16.48 -10.15
N TYR A 16 5.88 15.57 -11.11
CA TYR A 16 6.02 15.89 -12.53
C TYR A 16 4.91 16.80 -13.02
N ALA A 17 3.68 16.56 -12.58
CA ALA A 17 2.51 17.34 -13.02
C ALA A 17 2.36 18.68 -12.30
N THR A 18 2.69 18.74 -10.99
CA THR A 18 2.45 19.92 -10.15
C THR A 18 3.68 20.79 -9.90
N GLY A 19 4.89 20.23 -10.10
CA GLY A 19 6.15 20.90 -9.81
C GLY A 19 6.45 21.07 -8.31
N THR A 20 5.61 20.53 -7.42
CA THR A 20 5.76 20.64 -5.97
C THR A 20 5.66 19.30 -5.27
N ARG A 21 6.37 19.17 -4.14
CA ARG A 21 6.32 18.03 -3.20
C ARG A 21 5.58 18.37 -1.91
N ARG A 22 5.09 19.60 -1.77
CA ARG A 22 4.48 20.07 -0.53
C ARG A 22 3.00 19.73 -0.52
N LEU A 23 2.58 18.89 0.45
CA LEU A 23 1.18 18.49 0.61
C LEU A 23 0.23 19.67 0.80
N ASN A 24 0.69 20.76 1.41
CA ASN A 24 -0.12 21.96 1.65
C ASN A 24 -0.43 22.75 0.36
N GLU A 25 0.36 22.54 -0.70
CA GLU A 25 0.17 23.14 -2.01
C GLU A 25 -0.60 22.24 -2.97
N LEU A 26 -0.83 20.98 -2.56
CA LEU A 26 -1.59 19.98 -3.31
C LEU A 26 -3.05 19.96 -2.85
N GLY A 27 -3.93 19.57 -3.75
CA GLY A 27 -5.35 19.40 -3.44
C GLY A 27 -6.14 19.04 -4.68
N GLY A 28 -7.22 18.27 -4.52
CA GLY A 28 -8.16 17.95 -5.59
C GLY A 28 -7.56 17.23 -6.80
N LEU A 29 -6.39 16.66 -6.68
CA LEU A 29 -5.68 16.00 -7.78
C LEU A 29 -6.47 14.84 -8.39
N ASN A 30 -7.44 14.27 -7.67
CA ASN A 30 -8.27 13.21 -8.19
C ASN A 30 -9.11 13.65 -9.43
N ARG A 31 -9.39 14.95 -9.58
CA ARG A 31 -10.08 15.49 -10.76
C ARG A 31 -9.14 15.68 -11.96
N ALA A 32 -7.89 16.06 -11.69
CA ALA A 32 -6.89 16.30 -12.71
C ALA A 32 -6.16 15.00 -13.14
N MET A 33 -5.92 14.12 -12.17
CA MET A 33 -5.12 12.91 -12.30
C MET A 33 -5.85 11.70 -11.66
N PRO A 34 -6.96 11.23 -12.24
CA PRO A 34 -7.78 10.17 -11.64
C PRO A 34 -7.06 8.82 -11.54
N VAL A 35 -6.18 8.50 -12.49
CA VAL A 35 -5.39 7.26 -12.48
C VAL A 35 -4.40 7.28 -11.33
N THR A 36 -3.65 8.37 -11.15
CA THR A 36 -2.74 8.56 -10.03
C THR A 36 -3.49 8.50 -8.70
N GLY A 37 -4.68 9.11 -8.61
CA GLY A 37 -5.51 9.05 -7.42
C GLY A 37 -5.94 7.63 -7.05
N ALA A 38 -6.46 6.87 -8.02
CA ALA A 38 -6.90 5.50 -7.81
C ALA A 38 -5.74 4.56 -7.44
N THR A 39 -4.63 4.63 -8.18
CA THR A 39 -3.45 3.79 -7.93
C THR A 39 -2.73 4.14 -6.63
N SER A 40 -2.72 5.43 -6.25
CA SER A 40 -2.24 5.89 -4.94
C SER A 40 -3.08 5.34 -3.79
N LEU A 41 -4.40 5.27 -3.96
CA LEU A 41 -5.30 4.67 -2.97
C LEU A 41 -4.98 3.18 -2.79
N VAL A 42 -4.83 2.41 -3.88
CA VAL A 42 -4.44 0.99 -3.84
C VAL A 42 -3.11 0.81 -3.12
N GLY A 43 -2.10 1.60 -3.45
CA GLY A 43 -0.79 1.56 -2.80
C GLY A 43 -0.85 1.89 -1.31
N SER A 44 -1.63 2.92 -0.95
CA SER A 44 -1.83 3.36 0.43
C SER A 44 -2.55 2.32 1.29
N MET A 45 -3.60 1.70 0.76
CA MET A 45 -4.32 0.60 1.45
C MET A 45 -3.43 -0.63 1.59
N SER A 46 -2.61 -0.93 0.57
CA SER A 46 -1.66 -2.04 0.63
C SER A 46 -0.60 -1.85 1.72
N ILE A 47 0.02 -0.66 1.81
CA ILE A 47 1.05 -0.40 2.85
C ILE A 47 0.45 -0.30 4.25
N ALA A 48 -0.77 0.23 4.36
CA ALA A 48 -1.50 0.28 5.63
C ALA A 48 -1.85 -1.11 6.15
N GLY A 49 -1.97 -2.09 5.26
CA GLY A 49 -2.35 -3.46 5.61
C GLY A 49 -3.85 -3.60 5.81
N VAL A 50 -4.63 -2.97 4.93
CA VAL A 50 -6.10 -3.11 4.92
C VAL A 50 -6.48 -4.35 4.11
N PRO A 51 -7.38 -5.23 4.59
CA PRO A 51 -7.93 -6.28 3.75
C PRO A 51 -8.70 -5.68 2.55
N PRO A 52 -8.65 -6.23 1.36
CA PRO A 52 -8.03 -7.49 0.92
C PRO A 52 -6.61 -7.31 0.32
N PHE A 53 -5.92 -6.21 0.57
CA PHE A 53 -4.62 -5.93 -0.07
C PHE A 53 -3.48 -6.78 0.50
N ASN A 54 -2.44 -6.99 -0.32
CA ASN A 54 -1.31 -7.90 -0.04
C ASN A 54 -0.51 -7.53 1.23
N GLY A 55 -0.46 -6.25 1.61
CA GLY A 55 0.20 -5.81 2.84
C GLY A 55 -0.45 -6.31 4.13
N PHE A 56 -1.75 -6.62 4.09
CA PHE A 56 -2.48 -7.21 5.21
C PHE A 56 -1.93 -8.58 5.60
N TRP A 57 -1.76 -9.46 4.64
CA TRP A 57 -1.28 -10.83 4.86
C TRP A 57 0.09 -10.89 5.51
N SER A 58 1.02 -10.05 5.03
CA SER A 58 2.36 -9.97 5.60
C SER A 58 2.35 -9.53 7.06
N LYS A 59 1.54 -8.53 7.40
CA LYS A 59 1.41 -8.04 8.79
C LYS A 59 0.72 -9.06 9.68
N LEU A 60 -0.34 -9.70 9.17
CA LEU A 60 -1.08 -10.72 9.90
C LEU A 60 -0.16 -11.88 10.30
N ILE A 61 0.64 -12.39 9.36
CA ILE A 61 1.59 -13.48 9.63
C ILE A 61 2.60 -13.08 10.72
N ILE A 62 3.14 -11.85 10.66
CA ILE A 62 4.09 -11.36 11.67
C ILE A 62 3.41 -11.28 13.04
N ILE A 63 2.18 -10.76 13.13
CA ILE A 63 1.43 -10.65 14.39
C ILE A 63 1.16 -12.03 14.96
N LEU A 64 0.70 -12.98 14.15
CA LEU A 64 0.42 -14.35 14.58
C LEU A 64 1.70 -15.04 15.08
N ALA A 65 2.81 -14.91 14.34
CA ALA A 65 4.10 -15.47 14.76
C ALA A 65 4.60 -14.88 16.09
N CYS A 66 4.40 -13.58 16.33
CA CYS A 66 4.71 -12.96 17.62
C CYS A 66 3.85 -13.52 18.76
N ILE A 67 2.57 -13.78 18.51
CA ILE A 67 1.65 -14.35 19.50
C ILE A 67 2.05 -15.79 19.82
N GLU A 68 2.32 -16.61 18.81
CA GLU A 68 2.76 -18.01 18.98
C GLU A 68 4.08 -18.11 19.75
N ALA A 69 5.00 -17.18 19.51
CA ALA A 69 6.27 -17.10 20.23
C ALA A 69 6.15 -16.49 21.64
N GLY A 70 4.95 -16.09 22.08
CA GLY A 70 4.72 -15.48 23.40
C GLY A 70 5.12 -14.00 23.49
N TYR A 71 5.50 -13.37 22.38
CA TYR A 71 5.92 -11.96 22.34
C TYR A 71 4.73 -11.01 22.14
N TYR A 72 3.77 -11.02 23.05
CA TYR A 72 2.54 -10.22 22.98
C TYR A 72 2.79 -8.72 22.87
N PHE A 73 3.85 -8.20 23.51
CA PHE A 73 4.21 -6.79 23.42
C PHE A 73 4.53 -6.38 21.98
N PHE A 74 5.34 -7.17 21.27
CA PHE A 74 5.67 -6.87 19.87
C PHE A 74 4.46 -7.02 18.93
N ALA A 75 3.57 -7.96 19.19
CA ALA A 75 2.31 -8.08 18.47
C ALA A 75 1.44 -6.83 18.65
N ALA A 76 1.29 -6.32 19.87
CA ALA A 76 0.55 -5.10 20.16
C ALA A 76 1.17 -3.87 19.47
N VAL A 77 2.50 -3.74 19.50
CA VAL A 77 3.22 -2.66 18.79
C VAL A 77 2.99 -2.74 17.28
N ALA A 78 3.05 -3.93 16.69
CA ALA A 78 2.81 -4.12 15.25
C ALA A 78 1.38 -3.68 14.84
N VAL A 79 0.37 -3.98 15.65
CA VAL A 79 -1.02 -3.52 15.45
C VAL A 79 -1.09 -1.99 15.57
N ALA A 80 -0.53 -1.41 16.63
CA ALA A 80 -0.55 0.04 16.85
C ALA A 80 0.11 0.80 15.68
N VAL A 81 1.29 0.35 15.22
CA VAL A 81 1.98 0.93 14.06
C VAL A 81 1.15 0.80 12.79
N SER A 82 0.39 -0.28 12.62
CA SER A 82 -0.50 -0.45 11.46
C SER A 82 -1.64 0.57 11.46
N ILE A 83 -2.23 0.85 12.63
CA ILE A 83 -3.28 1.87 12.79
C ILE A 83 -2.72 3.27 12.48
N VAL A 84 -1.55 3.62 13.02
CA VAL A 84 -0.89 4.90 12.76
C VAL A 84 -0.56 5.05 11.28
N THR A 85 -0.07 3.98 10.64
CA THR A 85 0.21 3.98 9.19
C THR A 85 -1.06 4.23 8.37
N LEU A 86 -2.18 3.60 8.74
CA LEU A 86 -3.46 3.83 8.07
C LEU A 86 -3.92 5.29 8.23
N ALA A 87 -3.89 5.81 9.45
CA ALA A 87 -4.30 7.19 9.72
C ALA A 87 -3.47 8.21 8.93
N TYR A 88 -2.17 8.04 8.90
CA TYR A 88 -1.24 8.87 8.13
C TYR A 88 -1.52 8.78 6.63
N GLN A 89 -1.71 7.57 6.08
CA GLN A 89 -2.00 7.40 4.66
C GLN A 89 -3.34 8.00 4.25
N LEU A 90 -4.37 7.85 5.08
CA LEU A 90 -5.66 8.50 4.85
C LEU A 90 -5.54 10.03 4.86
N LYS A 91 -4.72 10.58 5.77
CA LYS A 91 -4.45 12.04 5.79
C LYS A 91 -3.79 12.51 4.50
N VAL A 92 -2.77 11.79 4.00
CA VAL A 92 -2.11 12.11 2.73
C VAL A 92 -3.11 12.04 1.57
N GLN A 93 -3.91 10.98 1.49
CA GLN A 93 -4.92 10.83 0.45
C GLN A 93 -5.94 11.99 0.48
N ARG A 94 -6.43 12.33 1.67
CA ARG A 94 -7.39 13.43 1.83
C ARG A 94 -6.80 14.76 1.38
N MET A 95 -5.58 15.08 1.79
CA MET A 95 -4.94 16.37 1.49
C MET A 95 -4.55 16.49 0.00
N ALA A 96 -3.95 15.46 -0.59
CA ALA A 96 -3.46 15.53 -1.95
C ALA A 96 -4.57 15.34 -3.01
N PHE A 97 -5.48 14.38 -2.80
CA PHE A 97 -6.41 13.96 -3.83
C PHE A 97 -7.85 14.42 -3.62
N PHE A 98 -8.30 14.56 -2.38
CA PHE A 98 -9.70 14.86 -2.05
C PHE A 98 -9.95 16.27 -1.50
N ALA A 99 -8.90 17.06 -1.25
CA ALA A 99 -9.06 18.46 -0.87
C ALA A 99 -9.52 19.33 -2.05
N GLY A 100 -9.83 20.59 -1.80
CA GLY A 100 -10.15 21.55 -2.86
C GLY A 100 -8.97 21.75 -3.81
N LEU A 101 -9.22 21.84 -5.11
CA LEU A 101 -8.18 22.11 -6.11
C LEU A 101 -7.74 23.58 -6.01
N PRO A 102 -6.48 23.87 -5.65
CA PRO A 102 -5.97 25.25 -5.65
C PRO A 102 -6.04 25.87 -7.04
N GLU A 103 -6.24 27.19 -7.12
CA GLU A 103 -6.31 27.89 -8.40
C GLU A 103 -5.00 27.77 -9.20
N THR A 104 -3.88 27.68 -8.54
CA THR A 104 -2.55 27.48 -9.11
C THR A 104 -2.41 26.16 -9.87
N LEU A 105 -3.24 25.18 -9.56
CA LEU A 105 -3.24 23.85 -10.20
C LEU A 105 -4.38 23.66 -11.21
N ARG A 106 -5.15 24.73 -11.50
CA ARG A 106 -6.13 24.74 -12.59
C ARG A 106 -5.38 24.75 -13.92
N GLY A 107 -5.52 23.70 -14.71
CA GLY A 107 -4.85 23.58 -16.01
C GLY A 107 -3.65 22.61 -16.01
N LEU A 108 -3.50 21.79 -14.98
CA LEU A 108 -2.55 20.69 -15.00
C LEU A 108 -2.69 19.85 -16.26
N GLY A 109 -1.56 19.61 -16.92
CA GLY A 109 -1.48 18.71 -18.05
C GLY A 109 -1.89 17.29 -17.66
N ARG A 110 -2.40 16.53 -18.66
CA ARG A 110 -2.70 15.11 -18.44
C ARG A 110 -1.45 14.34 -18.04
N GLU A 111 -1.66 13.35 -17.19
CA GLU A 111 -0.63 12.38 -16.79
C GLU A 111 0.08 11.78 -18.02
N PRO A 112 1.42 11.61 -17.98
CA PRO A 112 2.13 10.90 -19.05
C PRO A 112 1.59 9.48 -19.18
N ARG A 113 1.13 9.10 -20.36
CA ARG A 113 0.46 7.81 -20.62
C ARG A 113 1.32 6.60 -20.17
N LEU A 114 2.62 6.70 -20.35
CA LEU A 114 3.55 5.63 -19.95
C LEU A 114 3.59 5.45 -18.42
N MET A 115 3.59 6.55 -17.66
CA MET A 115 3.53 6.52 -16.20
C MET A 115 2.21 5.94 -15.71
N SER A 116 1.09 6.38 -16.30
CA SER A 116 -0.23 5.86 -15.96
C SER A 116 -0.32 4.35 -16.23
N LEU A 117 0.22 3.88 -17.35
CA LEU A 117 0.26 2.45 -17.66
C LEU A 117 1.07 1.66 -16.63
N ALA A 118 2.27 2.13 -16.27
CA ALA A 118 3.11 1.47 -15.27
C ALA A 118 2.43 1.44 -13.88
N MET A 119 1.75 2.52 -13.48
CA MET A 119 1.00 2.59 -12.22
C MET A 119 -0.17 1.61 -12.21
N ILE A 120 -0.93 1.50 -13.32
CA ILE A 120 -2.03 0.54 -13.46
C ILE A 120 -1.50 -0.89 -13.37
N LEU A 121 -0.43 -1.23 -14.07
CA LEU A 121 0.16 -2.57 -14.04
C LEU A 121 0.64 -2.95 -12.63
N LEU A 122 1.29 -2.03 -11.92
CA LEU A 122 1.70 -2.26 -10.54
C LEU A 122 0.52 -2.39 -9.59
N ALA A 123 -0.52 -1.57 -9.75
CA ALA A 123 -1.72 -1.65 -8.94
C ALA A 123 -2.47 -2.98 -9.17
N LEU A 124 -2.63 -3.40 -10.43
CA LEU A 124 -3.17 -4.71 -10.78
C LEU A 124 -2.33 -5.85 -10.18
N GLY A 125 -1.01 -5.76 -10.27
CA GLY A 125 -0.11 -6.72 -9.64
C GLY A 125 -0.30 -6.83 -8.13
N CYS A 126 -0.51 -5.70 -7.42
CA CYS A 126 -0.80 -5.70 -5.99
C CYS A 126 -2.13 -6.41 -5.67
N VAL A 127 -3.17 -6.17 -6.47
CA VAL A 127 -4.49 -6.80 -6.28
C VAL A 127 -4.44 -8.29 -6.63
N LEU A 128 -3.84 -8.65 -7.76
CA LEU A 128 -3.74 -10.04 -8.21
C LEU A 128 -2.92 -10.90 -7.23
N LEU A 129 -1.80 -10.38 -6.72
CA LEU A 129 -1.02 -11.06 -5.69
C LEU A 129 -1.84 -11.27 -4.41
N SER A 130 -2.66 -10.31 -4.04
CA SER A 130 -3.52 -10.44 -2.87
C SER A 130 -4.59 -11.51 -3.07
N LEU A 131 -5.24 -11.53 -4.24
CA LEU A 131 -6.21 -12.55 -4.59
C LEU A 131 -5.57 -13.94 -4.69
N ALA A 132 -4.35 -14.03 -5.21
CA ALA A 132 -3.61 -15.29 -5.27
C ALA A 132 -3.29 -15.83 -3.86
N VAL A 133 -2.92 -14.96 -2.92
CA VAL A 133 -2.73 -15.37 -1.52
C VAL A 133 -4.06 -15.79 -0.89
N LEU A 134 -5.15 -15.09 -1.17
CA LEU A 134 -6.48 -15.44 -0.66
C LEU A 134 -6.97 -16.78 -1.20
N SER A 135 -6.77 -17.05 -2.50
CA SER A 135 -7.10 -18.35 -3.10
C SER A 135 -6.16 -19.47 -2.64
N GLY A 136 -4.89 -19.15 -2.42
CA GLY A 136 -3.88 -20.09 -1.95
C GLY A 136 -3.92 -20.36 -0.44
N LEU A 137 -4.72 -19.63 0.35
CA LEU A 137 -5.01 -19.99 1.75
C LEU A 137 -5.81 -21.31 1.86
N SER A 138 -6.46 -21.74 0.78
CA SER A 138 -7.10 -23.04 0.69
C SER A 138 -6.15 -24.15 0.23
N ASP A 139 -4.96 -23.80 -0.30
CA ASP A 139 -4.00 -24.77 -0.81
C ASP A 139 -2.78 -24.89 0.13
N PRO A 140 -2.46 -26.11 0.62
CA PRO A 140 -1.31 -26.35 1.49
C PRO A 140 0.06 -26.02 0.85
N TRP A 141 0.05 -25.69 -0.45
CA TRP A 141 1.24 -25.47 -1.25
C TRP A 141 1.97 -24.14 -0.96
N LEU A 142 1.24 -23.09 -0.61
CA LEU A 142 1.81 -21.77 -0.30
C LEU A 142 2.15 -21.61 1.18
N ILE A 143 1.37 -22.21 2.06
CA ILE A 143 1.55 -22.08 3.52
C ILE A 143 2.38 -23.24 4.08
N GLY A 144 2.32 -24.43 3.47
CA GLY A 144 3.07 -25.60 3.90
C GLY A 144 4.58 -25.38 3.99
N PRO A 145 5.25 -24.84 2.95
CA PRO A 145 6.68 -24.54 3.03
C PRO A 145 7.04 -23.46 4.07
N ALA A 146 6.18 -22.47 4.28
CA ALA A 146 6.38 -21.43 5.28
C ALA A 146 6.20 -21.97 6.70
N GLN A 147 5.22 -22.83 6.94
CA GLN A 147 5.03 -23.53 8.21
C GLN A 147 6.18 -24.50 8.49
N GLN A 148 6.64 -25.25 7.50
CA GLN A 148 7.79 -26.15 7.64
C GLN A 148 9.09 -25.40 7.93
N ALA A 149 9.32 -24.25 7.28
CA ALA A 149 10.48 -23.40 7.56
C ALA A 149 10.44 -22.81 8.98
N LEU A 150 9.25 -22.42 9.45
CA LEU A 150 9.06 -21.91 10.81
C LEU A 150 9.21 -23.03 11.85
N SER A 151 8.68 -24.22 11.61
CA SER A 151 8.79 -25.35 12.54
C SER A 151 10.18 -25.99 12.56
N ALA A 152 10.92 -25.95 11.46
CA ALA A 152 12.25 -26.56 11.34
C ALA A 152 13.39 -25.63 11.78
N GLY A 153 13.22 -24.31 11.78
CA GLY A 153 14.33 -23.37 11.90
C GLY A 153 14.39 -22.52 13.16
N VAL A 154 13.31 -22.36 13.92
CA VAL A 154 13.27 -21.39 15.01
C VAL A 154 13.03 -22.01 16.39
N PHE A 155 12.47 -23.21 16.47
CA PHE A 155 12.07 -23.82 17.75
C PHE A 155 12.63 -25.24 17.97
N GLY A 156 13.62 -25.66 17.18
CA GLY A 156 14.31 -26.95 17.28
C GLY A 156 15.64 -26.88 18.04
N GLY A 157 15.74 -26.02 19.06
CA GLY A 157 16.88 -25.96 19.96
C GLY A 157 16.44 -25.93 21.41
#